data_a61af1921af80324729bcf5b51b769a0
#
_entry.id   a61af1921af80324729bcf5b51b769a0
#
_cell.length_a   1.000
_cell.length_b   1.000
_cell.length_c   1.000
_cell.angle_alpha   90.00
_cell.angle_beta   90.00
_cell.angle_gamma   90.00
#
_symmetry.space_group_name_H-M   'P 1'
#
loop_
_entity.id
_entity.type
_entity.pdbx_description
1 polymer ?
#
loop_
_entity_poly.entity_id
_entity_poly.type
_entity_poly.pdbx_seq_one_letter_code
_entity_poly.pdbx_strand_id
1 'polypeptide(L)'
;MSNYQISVATFNKLARQYQDKYMQMPLYEPTYDQFSELLGERDRVLELACGPGNIARYLLARRPQLDYLGTDLAPQMVSLARENNPNAQFEVMDCLAIDRLPQMFDAIVCGFCLPYLDKQEAKALIEAMAKRLKPGGLLYLSTMEGDYDDSAMQTSSSGDQAFIYYHCGERLTRILNTAGFELQSCHRQDYPERGDVDLFIIARRR
;
A
#
# COMPACT_ATOMS: atom_id res chain seq x y z
N MET A 1 0.47 -10.61 -21.57
CA MET A 1 0.75 -10.01 -20.26
C MET A 1 -0.55 -9.88 -19.49
N SER A 2 -0.57 -10.21 -18.21
CA SER A 2 -1.74 -9.93 -17.35
C SER A 2 -1.85 -8.43 -17.11
N ASN A 3 -3.05 -7.95 -16.68
CA ASN A 3 -3.26 -6.54 -16.30
C ASN A 3 -2.24 -6.09 -15.24
N TYR A 4 -1.96 -6.95 -14.27
CA TYR A 4 -0.96 -6.73 -13.24
C TYR A 4 0.45 -6.48 -13.82
N GLN A 5 0.89 -7.32 -14.76
CA GLN A 5 2.21 -7.17 -15.40
C GLN A 5 2.31 -5.88 -16.24
N ILE A 6 1.22 -5.45 -16.89
CA ILE A 6 1.17 -4.19 -17.64
C ILE A 6 1.37 -3.02 -16.67
N SER A 7 0.62 -2.99 -15.57
CA SER A 7 0.73 -1.93 -14.57
C SER A 7 2.14 -1.87 -13.95
N VAL A 8 2.73 -3.01 -13.59
CA VAL A 8 4.09 -3.07 -13.04
C VAL A 8 5.13 -2.54 -14.05
N ALA A 9 5.03 -2.93 -15.32
CA ALA A 9 5.94 -2.45 -16.37
C ALA A 9 5.84 -0.92 -16.55
N THR A 10 4.63 -0.38 -16.50
CA THR A 10 4.37 1.06 -16.57
C THR A 10 4.98 1.80 -15.38
N PHE A 11 4.74 1.33 -14.16
CA PHE A 11 5.32 1.95 -12.97
C PHE A 11 6.84 1.84 -12.92
N ASN A 12 7.40 0.72 -13.38
CA ASN A 12 8.84 0.59 -13.50
C ASN A 12 9.45 1.63 -14.48
N LYS A 13 8.78 1.84 -15.63
CA LYS A 13 9.18 2.84 -16.62
C LYS A 13 9.07 4.28 -16.09
N LEU A 14 7.98 4.57 -15.38
CA LEU A 14 7.61 5.93 -14.94
C LEU A 14 8.02 6.25 -13.49
N ALA A 15 8.88 5.45 -12.88
CA ALA A 15 9.19 5.53 -11.45
C ALA A 15 9.62 6.93 -10.98
N ARG A 16 10.47 7.64 -11.74
CA ARG A 16 10.89 9.01 -11.39
C ARG A 16 9.74 10.01 -11.51
N GLN A 17 8.93 9.94 -12.56
CA GLN A 17 7.76 10.83 -12.72
C GLN A 17 6.74 10.59 -11.60
N TYR A 18 6.55 9.33 -11.21
CA TYR A 18 5.72 8.97 -10.08
C TYR A 18 6.26 9.58 -8.77
N GLN A 19 7.56 9.45 -8.53
CA GLN A 19 8.21 10.07 -7.38
C GLN A 19 8.01 11.58 -7.36
N ASP A 20 8.27 12.27 -8.47
CA ASP A 20 8.14 13.73 -8.55
C ASP A 20 6.73 14.20 -8.21
N LYS A 21 5.71 13.40 -8.56
CA LYS A 21 4.31 13.71 -8.29
C LYS A 21 3.88 13.35 -6.87
N TYR A 22 4.31 12.20 -6.34
CA TYR A 22 3.71 11.58 -5.14
C TYR A 22 4.64 11.50 -3.93
N MET A 23 5.90 11.93 -4.05
CA MET A 23 6.82 11.87 -2.90
C MET A 23 6.38 12.75 -1.73
N GLN A 24 5.67 13.83 -2.01
CA GLN A 24 5.06 14.70 -1.02
C GLN A 24 3.56 14.77 -1.31
N MET A 25 2.75 14.19 -0.44
CA MET A 25 1.29 14.15 -0.56
C MET A 25 0.63 14.66 0.72
N PRO A 26 0.59 16.00 0.92
CA PRO A 26 0.00 16.60 2.13
C PRO A 26 -1.44 16.16 2.37
N LEU A 27 -2.17 15.83 1.30
CA LEU A 27 -3.54 15.35 1.36
C LEU A 27 -3.70 14.07 2.22
N TYR A 28 -2.67 13.21 2.26
CA TYR A 28 -2.72 11.92 2.96
C TYR A 28 -1.98 11.94 4.31
N GLU A 29 -1.21 12.97 4.60
CA GLU A 29 -0.43 13.08 5.84
C GLU A 29 -1.26 12.87 7.12
N PRO A 30 -2.51 13.37 7.24
CA PRO A 30 -3.32 13.12 8.43
C PRO A 30 -3.57 11.62 8.69
N THR A 31 -3.68 10.79 7.63
CA THR A 31 -3.87 9.35 7.77
C THR A 31 -2.57 8.65 8.19
N TYR A 32 -1.41 9.14 7.71
CA TYR A 32 -0.10 8.65 8.13
C TYR A 32 0.21 9.03 9.57
N ASP A 33 -0.16 10.24 10.02
CA ASP A 33 -0.01 10.69 11.40
C ASP A 33 -0.81 9.77 12.33
N GLN A 34 -2.10 9.55 12.03
CA GLN A 34 -2.95 8.65 12.82
C GLN A 34 -2.34 7.25 12.93
N PHE A 35 -1.81 6.71 11.84
CA PHE A 35 -1.15 5.40 11.87
C PHE A 35 0.15 5.43 12.67
N SER A 36 0.99 6.45 12.45
CA SER A 36 2.27 6.63 13.14
C SER A 36 2.12 6.71 14.67
N GLU A 37 1.05 7.36 15.17
CA GLU A 37 0.76 7.47 16.61
C GLU A 37 0.49 6.12 17.27
N LEU A 38 -0.01 5.14 16.51
CA LEU A 38 -0.32 3.80 17.00
C LEU A 38 0.91 2.86 16.99
N LEU A 39 1.98 3.22 16.27
CA LEU A 39 3.20 2.41 16.17
C LEU A 39 4.05 2.54 17.43
N GLY A 40 4.61 1.41 17.87
CA GLY A 40 5.69 1.38 18.83
C GLY A 40 6.98 1.94 18.27
N GLU A 41 7.90 2.34 19.15
CA GLU A 41 9.16 3.00 18.77
C GLU A 41 10.05 2.13 17.87
N ARG A 42 10.06 0.82 18.10
CA ARG A 42 10.91 -0.17 17.42
C ARG A 42 10.12 -1.26 16.72
N ASP A 43 8.90 -0.95 16.31
CA ASP A 43 8.07 -1.90 15.61
C ASP A 43 8.73 -2.34 14.30
N ARG A 44 8.56 -3.62 13.99
CA ARG A 44 8.90 -4.16 12.68
C ARG A 44 7.76 -3.91 11.71
N VAL A 45 8.02 -3.09 10.70
CA VAL A 45 7.05 -2.66 9.69
C VAL A 45 7.38 -3.27 8.34
N LEU A 46 6.37 -3.85 7.69
CA LEU A 46 6.42 -4.24 6.28
C LEU A 46 5.58 -3.28 5.46
N GLU A 47 6.13 -2.73 4.38
CA GLU A 47 5.37 -2.00 3.38
C GLU A 47 5.31 -2.79 2.07
N LEU A 48 4.09 -3.08 1.60
CA LEU A 48 3.83 -3.76 0.33
C LEU A 48 3.53 -2.73 -0.76
N ALA A 49 4.08 -2.93 -1.95
CA ALA A 49 4.03 -1.99 -3.07
C ALA A 49 4.49 -0.59 -2.65
N CYS A 50 5.69 -0.51 -2.05
CA CYS A 50 6.21 0.70 -1.41
C CYS A 50 6.50 1.85 -2.40
N GLY A 51 6.46 1.59 -3.71
CA GLY A 51 6.81 2.58 -4.70
C GLY A 51 8.20 3.16 -4.46
N PRO A 52 8.38 4.50 -4.60
CA PRO A 52 9.66 5.16 -4.35
C PRO A 52 9.94 5.40 -2.85
N GLY A 53 9.15 4.77 -1.93
CA GLY A 53 9.33 4.87 -0.49
C GLY A 53 8.79 6.16 0.13
N ASN A 54 7.73 6.72 -0.40
CA ASN A 54 7.11 7.95 0.10
C ASN A 54 6.48 7.78 1.48
N ILE A 55 5.71 6.70 1.72
CA ILE A 55 5.13 6.40 3.05
C ILE A 55 6.26 6.04 4.03
N ALA A 56 7.22 5.19 3.61
CA ALA A 56 8.41 4.88 4.38
C ALA A 56 9.11 6.14 4.88
N ARG A 57 9.40 7.09 3.98
CA ARG A 57 10.05 8.37 4.32
C ARG A 57 9.26 9.15 5.37
N TYR A 58 7.93 9.21 5.20
CA TYR A 58 7.08 9.92 6.13
C TYR A 58 7.11 9.30 7.54
N LEU A 59 6.96 7.99 7.62
CA LEU A 59 6.93 7.26 8.89
C LEU A 59 8.30 7.29 9.59
N LEU A 60 9.39 7.04 8.84
CA LEU A 60 10.75 7.03 9.38
C LEU A 60 11.23 8.41 9.85
N ALA A 61 10.74 9.51 9.27
CA ALA A 61 11.01 10.85 9.77
C ALA A 61 10.42 11.09 11.17
N ARG A 62 9.30 10.44 11.50
CA ARG A 62 8.61 10.52 12.80
C ARG A 62 9.04 9.45 13.79
N ARG A 63 9.39 8.28 13.28
CA ARG A 63 9.74 7.05 14.02
C ARG A 63 11.04 6.47 13.48
N PRO A 64 12.19 7.11 13.71
CA PRO A 64 13.47 6.74 13.08
C PRO A 64 14.05 5.39 13.55
N GLN A 65 13.47 4.79 14.59
CA GLN A 65 13.91 3.50 15.13
C GLN A 65 13.10 2.30 14.64
N LEU A 66 12.13 2.48 13.72
CA LEU A 66 11.38 1.38 13.12
C LEU A 66 12.33 0.43 12.36
N ASP A 67 12.11 -0.87 12.53
CA ASP A 67 12.72 -1.92 11.69
C ASP A 67 11.87 -2.04 10.42
N TYR A 68 12.26 -1.34 9.34
CA TYR A 68 11.43 -1.13 8.17
C TYR A 68 11.91 -1.92 6.96
N LEU A 69 10.99 -2.74 6.41
CA LEU A 69 11.15 -3.45 5.15
C LEU A 69 10.08 -2.98 4.16
N GLY A 70 10.49 -2.34 3.07
CA GLY A 70 9.61 -2.02 1.95
C GLY A 70 9.80 -3.01 0.78
N THR A 71 8.72 -3.37 0.12
CA THR A 71 8.77 -4.24 -1.06
C THR A 71 7.96 -3.67 -2.21
N ASP A 72 8.48 -3.80 -3.43
CA ASP A 72 7.77 -3.45 -4.66
C ASP A 72 8.19 -4.39 -5.78
N LEU A 73 7.29 -4.67 -6.72
CA LEU A 73 7.63 -5.55 -7.85
C LEU A 73 8.39 -4.83 -8.96
N ALA A 74 8.35 -3.50 -9.01
CA ALA A 74 9.07 -2.67 -9.97
C ALA A 74 10.49 -2.35 -9.46
N PRO A 75 11.58 -2.89 -10.07
CA PRO A 75 12.96 -2.66 -9.60
C PRO A 75 13.37 -1.18 -9.54
N GLN A 76 12.86 -0.33 -10.44
CA GLN A 76 13.15 1.11 -10.42
C GLN A 76 12.53 1.81 -9.21
N MET A 77 11.32 1.38 -8.79
CA MET A 77 10.71 1.86 -7.55
C MET A 77 11.57 1.50 -6.34
N VAL A 78 12.02 0.25 -6.24
CA VAL A 78 12.90 -0.20 -5.16
C VAL A 78 14.23 0.56 -5.13
N SER A 79 14.81 0.86 -6.31
CA SER A 79 16.02 1.68 -6.38
C SER A 79 15.81 3.07 -5.78
N LEU A 80 14.71 3.73 -6.16
CA LEU A 80 14.35 5.04 -5.63
C LEU A 80 14.02 4.99 -4.13
N ALA A 81 13.33 3.95 -3.68
CA ALA A 81 13.01 3.77 -2.26
C ALA A 81 14.30 3.70 -1.40
N ARG A 82 15.32 3.00 -1.87
CA ARG A 82 16.64 2.94 -1.22
C ARG A 82 17.36 4.29 -1.22
N GLU A 83 17.32 5.02 -2.34
CA GLU A 83 17.90 6.36 -2.43
C GLU A 83 17.22 7.32 -1.43
N ASN A 84 15.90 7.25 -1.31
CA ASN A 84 15.10 8.13 -0.46
C ASN A 84 15.17 7.78 1.04
N ASN A 85 15.46 6.50 1.37
CA ASN A 85 15.40 5.98 2.74
C ASN A 85 16.64 5.09 3.02
N PRO A 86 17.84 5.64 3.10
CA PRO A 86 19.09 4.87 3.17
C PRO A 86 19.22 4.03 4.45
N ASN A 87 18.43 4.29 5.47
CA ASN A 87 18.46 3.58 6.76
C ASN A 87 17.41 2.46 6.86
N ALA A 88 16.65 2.19 5.79
CA ALA A 88 15.65 1.13 5.74
C ALA A 88 16.00 0.08 4.68
N GLN A 89 15.35 -1.07 4.76
CA GLN A 89 15.54 -2.16 3.80
C GLN A 89 14.45 -2.13 2.72
N PHE A 90 14.85 -2.39 1.48
CA PHE A 90 13.92 -2.47 0.35
C PHE A 90 14.29 -3.62 -0.57
N GLU A 91 13.29 -4.42 -0.98
CA GLU A 91 13.47 -5.61 -1.79
C GLU A 91 12.49 -5.65 -2.97
N VAL A 92 12.94 -6.22 -4.10
CA VAL A 92 12.04 -6.51 -5.21
C VAL A 92 11.24 -7.77 -4.86
N MET A 93 9.95 -7.61 -4.62
CA MET A 93 9.08 -8.72 -4.24
C MET A 93 7.65 -8.45 -4.70
N ASP A 94 6.98 -9.50 -5.18
CA ASP A 94 5.55 -9.49 -5.43
C ASP A 94 4.79 -9.46 -4.09
N CYS A 95 3.87 -8.52 -3.91
CA CYS A 95 3.03 -8.44 -2.71
C CYS A 95 2.23 -9.73 -2.46
N LEU A 96 1.84 -10.44 -3.53
CA LEU A 96 1.15 -11.73 -3.44
C LEU A 96 2.07 -12.85 -2.92
N ALA A 97 3.38 -12.63 -2.87
CA ALA A 97 4.35 -13.56 -2.33
C ALA A 97 4.70 -13.30 -0.85
N ILE A 98 3.91 -12.51 -0.13
CA ILE A 98 4.14 -12.14 1.28
C ILE A 98 4.35 -13.37 2.19
N ASP A 99 3.74 -14.50 1.87
CA ASP A 99 3.91 -15.76 2.62
C ASP A 99 5.33 -16.34 2.55
N ARG A 100 6.19 -15.84 1.65
CA ARG A 100 7.62 -16.24 1.59
C ARG A 100 8.47 -15.57 2.66
N LEU A 101 8.00 -14.47 3.26
CA LEU A 101 8.69 -13.79 4.35
C LEU A 101 8.58 -14.66 5.62
N PRO A 102 9.71 -15.06 6.25
CA PRO A 102 9.68 -15.94 7.40
C PRO A 102 9.25 -15.23 8.70
N GLN A 103 9.41 -13.91 8.75
CA GLN A 103 9.17 -13.12 9.95
C GLN A 103 7.71 -12.68 10.10
N MET A 104 7.34 -12.36 11.34
CA MET A 104 6.10 -11.68 11.69
C MET A 104 6.39 -10.19 11.88
N PHE A 105 5.37 -9.37 11.63
CA PHE A 105 5.45 -7.91 11.69
C PHE A 105 4.53 -7.35 12.78
N ASP A 106 4.95 -6.24 13.36
CA ASP A 106 4.13 -5.45 14.29
C ASP A 106 3.11 -4.60 13.52
N ALA A 107 3.51 -4.15 12.32
CA ALA A 107 2.62 -3.42 11.45
C ALA A 107 2.88 -3.74 9.96
N ILE A 108 1.81 -3.67 9.14
CA ILE A 108 1.88 -3.77 7.69
C ILE A 108 1.23 -2.53 7.08
N VAL A 109 1.92 -1.95 6.10
CA VAL A 109 1.44 -0.85 5.24
C VAL A 109 1.13 -1.43 3.86
N CYS A 110 -0.08 -1.20 3.36
CA CYS A 110 -0.53 -1.57 2.03
C CYS A 110 -1.16 -0.34 1.37
N GLY A 111 -0.30 0.62 0.99
CA GLY A 111 -0.69 1.90 0.43
C GLY A 111 -0.91 1.83 -1.07
N PHE A 112 -2.16 2.00 -1.54
CA PHE A 112 -2.53 1.99 -2.96
C PHE A 112 -2.00 0.78 -3.77
N CYS A 113 -1.89 -0.39 -3.12
CA CYS A 113 -1.55 -1.65 -3.75
C CYS A 113 -2.80 -2.30 -4.39
N LEU A 114 -3.95 -2.27 -3.69
CA LEU A 114 -5.17 -2.95 -4.13
C LEU A 114 -5.70 -2.48 -5.49
N PRO A 115 -5.53 -1.22 -5.95
CA PRO A 115 -5.97 -0.82 -7.28
C PRO A 115 -5.37 -1.63 -8.44
N TYR A 116 -4.33 -2.40 -8.19
CA TYR A 116 -3.67 -3.24 -9.20
C TYR A 116 -3.97 -4.73 -9.05
N LEU A 117 -4.83 -5.09 -8.10
CA LEU A 117 -5.22 -6.47 -7.78
C LEU A 117 -6.71 -6.69 -8.02
N ASP A 118 -7.08 -7.81 -8.60
CA ASP A 118 -8.48 -8.16 -8.75
C ASP A 118 -9.15 -8.51 -7.40
N LYS A 119 -10.47 -8.78 -7.44
CA LYS A 119 -11.24 -9.10 -6.23
C LYS A 119 -10.71 -10.30 -5.44
N GLN A 120 -10.16 -11.30 -6.13
CA GLN A 120 -9.66 -12.53 -5.51
C GLN A 120 -8.27 -12.31 -4.96
N GLU A 121 -7.41 -11.66 -5.73
CA GLU A 121 -6.05 -11.30 -5.33
C GLU A 121 -6.07 -10.35 -4.10
N ALA A 122 -6.91 -9.33 -4.13
CA ALA A 122 -7.07 -8.39 -3.00
C ALA A 122 -7.54 -9.11 -1.72
N LYS A 123 -8.51 -10.05 -1.83
CA LYS A 123 -8.94 -10.87 -0.70
C LYS A 123 -7.81 -11.75 -0.19
N ALA A 124 -7.12 -12.45 -1.08
CA ALA A 124 -6.02 -13.34 -0.72
C ALA A 124 -4.87 -12.58 -0.04
N LEU A 125 -4.54 -11.37 -0.52
CA LEU A 125 -3.53 -10.51 0.09
C LEU A 125 -3.94 -10.09 1.51
N ILE A 126 -5.19 -9.67 1.74
CA ILE A 126 -5.68 -9.31 3.09
C ILE A 126 -5.57 -10.49 4.05
N GLU A 127 -5.95 -11.69 3.61
CA GLU A 127 -5.84 -12.92 4.41
C GLU A 127 -4.37 -13.28 4.70
N ALA A 128 -3.47 -13.06 3.75
CA ALA A 128 -2.04 -13.30 3.92
C ALA A 128 -1.40 -12.26 4.87
N MET A 129 -1.78 -10.98 4.76
CA MET A 129 -1.34 -9.94 5.71
C MET A 129 -1.76 -10.28 7.15
N ALA A 130 -2.99 -10.79 7.36
CA ALA A 130 -3.44 -11.22 8.68
C ALA A 130 -2.54 -12.32 9.26
N LYS A 131 -2.04 -13.25 8.44
CA LYS A 131 -1.15 -14.32 8.88
C LYS A 131 0.26 -13.83 9.20
N ARG A 132 0.71 -12.73 8.61
CA ARG A 132 2.04 -12.14 8.80
C ARG A 132 2.11 -11.06 9.87
N LEU A 133 0.97 -10.58 10.35
CA LEU A 133 0.91 -9.70 11.51
C LEU A 133 0.96 -10.50 12.82
N LYS A 134 1.65 -9.99 13.82
CA LYS A 134 1.55 -10.47 15.19
C LYS A 134 0.13 -10.25 15.73
N PRO A 135 -0.34 -11.02 16.74
CA PRO A 135 -1.56 -10.67 17.46
C PRO A 135 -1.49 -9.22 17.99
N GLY A 136 -2.53 -8.44 17.80
CA GLY A 136 -2.53 -7.01 18.11
C GLY A 136 -1.81 -6.10 17.12
N GLY A 137 -1.20 -6.66 16.08
CA GLY A 137 -0.49 -5.90 15.04
C GLY A 137 -1.41 -5.02 14.20
N LEU A 138 -0.86 -4.00 13.59
CA LEU A 138 -1.57 -2.95 12.88
C LEU A 138 -1.51 -3.15 11.35
N LEU A 139 -2.60 -2.86 10.68
CA LEU A 139 -2.69 -2.74 9.23
C LEU A 139 -3.08 -1.32 8.86
N TYR A 140 -2.29 -0.68 8.00
CA TYR A 140 -2.70 0.49 7.22
C TYR A 140 -2.98 0.04 5.79
N LEU A 141 -4.17 0.34 5.27
CA LEU A 141 -4.60 -0.01 3.93
C LEU A 141 -5.22 1.20 3.27
N SER A 142 -4.79 1.51 2.05
CA SER A 142 -5.46 2.51 1.22
C SER A 142 -5.71 2.02 -0.19
N THR A 143 -6.79 2.51 -0.79
CA THR A 143 -7.21 2.15 -2.16
C THR A 143 -8.10 3.23 -2.76
N MET A 144 -8.29 3.17 -4.07
CA MET A 144 -9.33 3.92 -4.76
C MET A 144 -10.68 3.21 -4.53
N GLU A 145 -11.64 3.94 -3.93
CA GLU A 145 -12.99 3.40 -3.68
C GLU A 145 -13.90 3.63 -4.88
N GLY A 146 -14.68 2.60 -5.22
CA GLY A 146 -15.65 2.70 -6.31
C GLY A 146 -16.34 1.38 -6.59
N ASP A 147 -17.23 1.39 -7.60
CA ASP A 147 -17.81 0.16 -8.09
C ASP A 147 -16.75 -0.62 -8.86
N TYR A 148 -16.68 -1.91 -8.58
CA TYR A 148 -15.73 -2.78 -9.27
C TYR A 148 -16.00 -2.86 -10.78
N ASP A 149 -17.24 -2.72 -11.19
CA ASP A 149 -17.62 -2.81 -12.60
C ASP A 149 -17.12 -1.59 -13.41
N ASP A 150 -16.70 -0.51 -12.73
CA ASP A 150 -16.01 0.64 -13.33
C ASP A 150 -14.50 0.40 -13.53
N SER A 151 -13.99 -0.77 -13.12
CA SER A 151 -12.57 -1.13 -13.29
C SER A 151 -12.21 -1.24 -14.77
N ALA A 152 -11.14 -0.55 -15.16
CA ALA A 152 -10.76 -0.44 -16.56
C ALA A 152 -9.26 -0.20 -16.77
N MET A 153 -8.83 -0.43 -18.02
CA MET A 153 -7.53 0.02 -18.48
C MET A 153 -7.55 1.54 -18.61
N GLN A 154 -6.71 2.20 -17.84
CA GLN A 154 -6.48 3.64 -17.96
C GLN A 154 -5.24 3.90 -18.82
N THR A 155 -5.33 4.90 -19.69
CA THR A 155 -4.23 5.29 -20.57
C THR A 155 -3.90 6.76 -20.30
N SER A 156 -2.65 7.03 -19.96
CA SER A 156 -2.16 8.39 -19.75
C SER A 156 -2.06 9.17 -21.07
N SER A 157 -1.88 10.47 -21.00
CA SER A 157 -1.63 11.32 -22.20
C SER A 157 -0.36 10.95 -22.96
N SER A 158 0.60 10.30 -22.31
CA SER A 158 1.82 9.75 -22.92
C SER A 158 1.65 8.35 -23.52
N GLY A 159 0.44 7.75 -23.42
CA GLY A 159 0.14 6.42 -23.94
C GLY A 159 0.52 5.27 -23.00
N ASP A 160 0.98 5.55 -21.81
CA ASP A 160 1.30 4.54 -20.80
C ASP A 160 0.00 3.99 -20.17
N GLN A 161 -0.06 2.69 -19.96
CA GLN A 161 -1.27 1.99 -19.53
C GLN A 161 -1.13 1.36 -18.16
N ALA A 162 -2.19 1.45 -17.35
CA ALA A 162 -2.34 0.69 -16.12
C ALA A 162 -3.81 0.25 -15.98
N PHE A 163 -4.05 -0.98 -15.55
CA PHE A 163 -5.39 -1.42 -15.21
C PHE A 163 -5.68 -1.02 -13.77
N ILE A 164 -6.79 -0.34 -13.55
CA ILE A 164 -7.23 0.09 -12.22
C ILE A 164 -8.47 -0.69 -11.82
N TYR A 165 -8.38 -1.38 -10.68
CA TYR A 165 -9.49 -2.02 -10.03
C TYR A 165 -10.02 -1.12 -8.91
N TYR A 166 -11.30 -0.82 -8.94
CA TYR A 166 -11.98 -0.15 -7.85
C TYR A 166 -12.47 -1.16 -6.81
N HIS A 167 -12.40 -0.79 -5.55
CA HIS A 167 -12.81 -1.66 -4.45
C HIS A 167 -13.83 -0.94 -3.55
N CYS A 168 -15.01 -1.57 -3.38
CA CYS A 168 -16.03 -1.06 -2.48
C CYS A 168 -15.59 -1.23 -1.01
N GLY A 169 -15.64 -0.14 -0.24
CA GLY A 169 -15.22 -0.10 1.16
C GLY A 169 -15.99 -1.07 2.06
N GLU A 170 -17.30 -1.26 1.83
CA GLU A 170 -18.10 -2.23 2.58
C GLU A 170 -17.63 -3.67 2.36
N ARG A 171 -17.25 -3.99 1.13
CA ARG A 171 -16.70 -5.31 0.82
C ARG A 171 -15.35 -5.51 1.50
N LEU A 172 -14.45 -4.52 1.43
CA LEU A 172 -13.15 -4.59 2.10
C LEU A 172 -13.29 -4.75 3.61
N THR A 173 -14.21 -3.99 4.24
CA THR A 173 -14.52 -4.10 5.66
C THR A 173 -14.98 -5.50 6.05
N ARG A 174 -15.85 -6.14 5.25
CA ARG A 174 -16.26 -7.52 5.49
C ARG A 174 -15.11 -8.52 5.38
N ILE A 175 -14.24 -8.35 4.38
CA ILE A 175 -13.05 -9.20 4.22
C ILE A 175 -12.11 -9.05 5.41
N LEU A 176 -11.82 -7.82 5.84
CA LEU A 176 -10.97 -7.53 6.99
C LEU A 176 -11.53 -8.18 8.27
N ASN A 177 -12.83 -8.00 8.55
CA ASN A 177 -13.46 -8.61 9.71
C ASN A 177 -13.39 -10.15 9.70
N THR A 178 -13.59 -10.76 8.52
CA THR A 178 -13.51 -12.22 8.34
C THR A 178 -12.08 -12.73 8.48
N ALA A 179 -11.08 -11.93 8.06
CA ALA A 179 -9.66 -12.24 8.21
C ALA A 179 -9.14 -12.01 9.65
N GLY A 180 -9.99 -11.57 10.59
CA GLY A 180 -9.64 -11.41 12.00
C GLY A 180 -9.15 -10.02 12.36
N PHE A 181 -9.44 -9.01 11.55
CA PHE A 181 -9.15 -7.62 11.89
C PHE A 181 -10.32 -6.94 12.61
N GLU A 182 -9.98 -5.97 13.44
CA GLU A 182 -10.90 -5.01 14.04
C GLU A 182 -10.55 -3.61 13.53
N LEU A 183 -11.52 -2.93 12.92
CA LEU A 183 -11.31 -1.60 12.37
C LEU A 183 -11.08 -0.58 13.51
N GLN A 184 -10.03 0.20 13.39
CA GLN A 184 -9.72 1.33 14.27
C GLN A 184 -10.17 2.66 13.65
N SER A 185 -10.02 2.80 12.34
CA SER A 185 -10.53 3.95 11.59
C SER A 185 -10.84 3.57 10.14
N CYS A 186 -11.77 4.33 9.55
CA CYS A 186 -12.12 4.23 8.14
C CYS A 186 -12.44 5.65 7.65
N HIS A 187 -11.57 6.19 6.81
CA HIS A 187 -11.63 7.56 6.32
C HIS A 187 -11.73 7.58 4.79
N ARG A 188 -12.50 8.53 4.25
CA ARG A 188 -12.62 8.79 2.82
C ARG A 188 -12.10 10.18 2.53
N GLN A 189 -11.32 10.28 1.48
CA GLN A 189 -10.73 11.53 1.02
C GLN A 189 -11.03 11.71 -0.47
N ASP A 190 -11.71 12.79 -0.81
CA ASP A 190 -11.86 13.17 -2.22
C ASP A 190 -10.50 13.51 -2.82
N TYR A 191 -10.23 12.99 -4.02
CA TYR A 191 -9.06 13.38 -4.80
C TYR A 191 -9.50 14.32 -5.95
N PRO A 192 -9.41 15.64 -5.77
CA PRO A 192 -10.03 16.62 -6.67
C PRO A 192 -9.53 16.54 -8.11
N GLU A 193 -8.24 16.22 -8.33
CA GLU A 193 -7.66 16.15 -9.67
C GLU A 193 -8.20 14.98 -10.50
N ARG A 194 -8.64 13.88 -9.86
CA ARG A 194 -9.17 12.70 -10.55
C ARG A 194 -10.69 12.60 -10.48
N GLY A 195 -11.30 13.25 -9.48
CA GLY A 195 -12.72 13.07 -9.16
C GLY A 195 -13.04 11.73 -8.47
N ASP A 196 -12.01 11.02 -8.03
CA ASP A 196 -12.12 9.74 -7.32
C ASP A 196 -12.20 9.96 -5.80
N VAL A 197 -12.64 8.94 -5.10
CA VAL A 197 -12.60 8.86 -3.64
C VAL A 197 -11.52 7.85 -3.23
N ASP A 198 -10.59 8.30 -2.41
CA ASP A 198 -9.59 7.43 -1.80
C ASP A 198 -10.06 6.98 -0.42
N LEU A 199 -9.99 5.68 -0.17
CA LEU A 199 -10.36 5.03 1.08
C LEU A 199 -9.10 4.67 1.88
N PHE A 200 -9.10 5.03 3.17
CA PHE A 200 -8.04 4.73 4.13
C PHE A 200 -8.62 3.95 5.31
N ILE A 201 -8.02 2.81 5.61
CA ILE A 201 -8.44 1.95 6.71
C ILE A 201 -7.24 1.68 7.61
N ILE A 202 -7.40 1.90 8.91
CA ILE A 202 -6.48 1.39 9.92
C ILE A 202 -7.23 0.28 10.67
N ALA A 203 -6.61 -0.87 10.81
CA ALA A 203 -7.20 -2.02 11.47
C ALA A 203 -6.18 -2.73 12.37
N ARG A 204 -6.65 -3.42 13.40
CA ARG A 204 -5.84 -4.18 14.34
C ARG A 204 -6.16 -5.66 14.20
N ARG A 205 -5.14 -6.52 14.11
CA ARG A 205 -5.31 -7.97 14.15
C ARG A 205 -5.76 -8.40 15.56
N ARG A 206 -6.85 -9.18 15.65
CA ARG A 206 -7.31 -9.84 16.89
C ARG A 206 -6.36 -10.93 17.36
#